data_249d4f3455d6cee1815e26c7a419a474
#
_entry.id   249d4f3455d6cee1815e26c7a419a474
#
_cell.length_a   1.000
_cell.length_b   1.000
_cell.length_c   1.000
_cell.angle_alpha   90.00
_cell.angle_beta   90.00
_cell.angle_gamma   90.00
#
_symmetry.space_group_name_H-M   'P 1'
#
loop_
_entity.id
_entity.type
_entity.pdbx_description
1 polymer ?
#
loop_
_entity_poly.entity_id
_entity_poly.type
_entity_poly.pdbx_seq_one_letter_code
_entity_poly.pdbx_strand_id
1 'polypeptide(L)'
;MSEIQENLNSIGLKLSAEEFSEQDFQKYHLFSDSDEKILRRLIVPGPVLLRGPRGSGKSAYMRKAHKILESSRSTIISSYISLRFFPLITAKSEDYLSILVPYVARHIAEAFSEAGLESGEIVATSTVDEFNTTLASLCLRSEKRLVIFFDDVAHIGREVSLAGFFDFFRTISSSLVSCKASIYPGVTKFGSR
;
A
#
# COMPACT_ATOMS: atom_id res chain seq x y z
N MET A 1 12.14 -9.58 -37.42
CA MET A 1 11.06 -8.90 -36.65
C MET A 1 11.70 -7.70 -35.99
N SER A 2 11.07 -6.53 -36.00
CA SER A 2 11.70 -5.34 -35.43
C SER A 2 11.62 -5.42 -33.89
N GLU A 3 12.63 -4.87 -33.21
CA GLU A 3 12.74 -4.75 -31.76
C GLU A 3 11.46 -4.15 -31.12
N ILE A 4 10.74 -3.32 -31.92
CA ILE A 4 9.43 -2.74 -31.57
C ILE A 4 8.34 -3.83 -31.46
N GLN A 5 8.35 -4.84 -32.34
CA GLN A 5 7.36 -5.92 -32.36
C GLN A 5 7.53 -6.87 -31.15
N GLU A 6 8.77 -7.15 -30.78
CA GLU A 6 9.09 -7.96 -29.59
C GLU A 6 8.71 -7.21 -28.30
N ASN A 7 8.99 -5.92 -28.24
CA ASN A 7 8.60 -5.07 -27.11
C ASN A 7 7.06 -4.97 -26.97
N LEU A 8 6.32 -4.81 -28.06
CA LEU A 8 4.85 -4.78 -28.03
C LEU A 8 4.26 -6.12 -27.55
N ASN A 9 4.83 -7.25 -27.97
CA ASN A 9 4.39 -8.57 -27.53
C ASN A 9 4.69 -8.80 -26.04
N SER A 10 5.81 -8.33 -25.53
CA SER A 10 6.14 -8.45 -24.09
C SER A 10 5.24 -7.58 -23.22
N ILE A 11 4.84 -6.40 -23.70
CA ILE A 11 3.92 -5.50 -23.00
C ILE A 11 2.49 -6.06 -23.00
N GLY A 12 2.04 -6.63 -24.11
CA GLY A 12 0.71 -7.20 -24.24
C GLY A 12 0.41 -8.37 -23.29
N LEU A 13 1.44 -8.98 -22.70
CA LEU A 13 1.32 -10.05 -21.71
C LEU A 13 1.25 -9.53 -20.26
N LYS A 14 1.60 -8.24 -20.01
CA LYS A 14 1.59 -7.67 -18.66
C LYS A 14 0.22 -7.04 -18.36
N LEU A 15 -0.49 -7.62 -17.41
CA LEU A 15 -1.87 -7.26 -17.07
C LEU A 15 -1.99 -6.19 -15.99
N SER A 16 -0.95 -5.95 -15.22
CA SER A 16 -0.95 -4.98 -14.12
C SER A 16 0.35 -4.20 -14.02
N ALA A 17 0.30 -3.00 -13.39
CA ALA A 17 1.47 -2.17 -13.18
C ALA A 17 2.57 -2.89 -12.37
N GLU A 18 2.20 -3.87 -11.54
CA GLU A 18 3.11 -4.65 -10.70
C GLU A 18 3.99 -5.63 -11.49
N GLU A 19 3.54 -6.02 -12.69
CA GLU A 19 4.27 -6.94 -13.57
C GLU A 19 5.37 -6.26 -14.37
N PHE A 20 5.41 -4.93 -14.37
CA PHE A 20 6.46 -4.17 -15.05
C PHE A 20 7.72 -4.09 -14.20
N SER A 21 8.88 -4.31 -14.84
CA SER A 21 10.17 -3.90 -14.28
C SER A 21 10.17 -2.39 -14.04
N GLU A 22 11.06 -1.89 -13.19
CA GLU A 22 11.12 -0.46 -12.92
C GLU A 22 11.39 0.37 -14.17
N GLN A 23 12.30 -0.09 -15.01
CA GLN A 23 12.65 0.57 -16.27
C GLN A 23 11.46 0.60 -17.24
N ASP A 24 10.74 -0.52 -17.38
CA ASP A 24 9.54 -0.60 -18.20
C ASP A 24 8.41 0.28 -17.62
N PHE A 25 8.25 0.29 -16.30
CA PHE A 25 7.24 1.12 -15.64
C PHE A 25 7.46 2.61 -15.96
N GLN A 26 8.68 3.09 -15.87
CA GLN A 26 9.01 4.49 -16.20
C GLN A 26 8.82 4.79 -17.69
N LYS A 27 9.10 3.84 -18.56
CA LYS A 27 8.99 4.00 -20.02
C LYS A 27 7.55 4.04 -20.50
N TYR A 28 6.66 3.23 -19.92
CA TYR A 28 5.30 3.01 -20.43
C TYR A 28 4.19 3.69 -19.62
N HIS A 29 4.48 4.16 -18.40
CA HIS A 29 3.52 4.91 -17.60
C HIS A 29 3.84 6.41 -17.65
N LEU A 30 3.21 7.10 -18.58
CA LEU A 30 3.30 8.56 -18.71
C LEU A 30 2.29 9.22 -17.77
N PHE A 31 2.78 10.15 -16.96
CA PHE A 31 1.97 10.95 -16.06
C PHE A 31 1.84 12.36 -16.61
N SER A 32 0.60 12.85 -16.78
CA SER A 32 0.29 14.20 -17.23
C SER A 32 0.27 15.18 -16.06
N ASP A 33 0.20 16.47 -16.33
CA ASP A 33 0.06 17.52 -15.31
C ASP A 33 -1.19 17.34 -14.42
N SER A 34 -2.28 16.76 -15.00
CA SER A 34 -3.47 16.43 -14.22
C SER A 34 -3.24 15.32 -13.20
N ASP A 35 -2.32 14.40 -13.49
CA ASP A 35 -1.98 13.27 -12.62
C ASP A 35 -1.12 13.71 -11.44
N GLU A 36 -0.40 14.83 -11.57
CA GLU A 36 0.37 15.41 -10.47
C GLU A 36 -0.49 15.74 -9.24
N LYS A 37 -1.74 16.16 -9.44
CA LYS A 37 -2.67 16.44 -8.33
C LYS A 37 -2.97 15.17 -7.51
N ILE A 38 -3.10 14.03 -8.17
CA ILE A 38 -3.30 12.73 -7.52
C ILE A 38 -2.01 12.33 -6.79
N LEU A 39 -0.86 12.43 -7.45
CA LEU A 39 0.43 12.11 -6.84
C LEU A 39 0.72 12.97 -5.61
N ARG A 40 0.48 14.28 -5.69
CA ARG A 40 0.62 15.20 -4.53
C ARG A 40 -0.26 14.77 -3.36
N ARG A 41 -1.49 14.33 -3.59
CA ARG A 41 -2.37 13.81 -2.54
C ARG A 41 -1.85 12.53 -1.90
N LEU A 42 -1.20 11.67 -2.67
CA LEU A 42 -0.63 10.42 -2.19
C LEU A 42 0.64 10.61 -1.38
N ILE A 43 1.46 11.63 -1.67
CA ILE A 43 2.72 11.88 -0.96
C ILE A 43 2.57 12.77 0.28
N VAL A 44 1.51 13.59 0.39
CA VAL A 44 1.30 14.41 1.60
C VAL A 44 0.80 13.58 2.77
N PRO A 45 1.05 14.01 4.03
CA PRO A 45 0.53 13.34 5.22
C PRO A 45 -0.99 13.18 5.23
N GLY A 46 -1.45 12.18 5.97
CA GLY A 46 -2.87 11.87 6.20
C GLY A 46 -3.39 10.69 5.36
N PRO A 47 -4.53 10.11 5.77
CA PRO A 47 -5.14 8.98 5.08
C PRO A 47 -5.74 9.40 3.73
N VAL A 48 -5.57 8.53 2.71
CA VAL A 48 -6.16 8.75 1.37
C VAL A 48 -6.74 7.45 0.84
N LEU A 49 -7.96 7.52 0.32
CA LEU A 49 -8.59 6.44 -0.44
C LEU A 49 -8.61 6.82 -1.93
N LEU A 50 -7.82 6.14 -2.73
CA LEU A 50 -7.78 6.31 -4.18
C LEU A 50 -8.84 5.44 -4.83
N ARG A 51 -9.96 6.06 -5.23
CA ARG A 51 -11.11 5.36 -5.80
C ARG A 51 -11.12 5.44 -7.33
N GLY A 52 -11.34 4.31 -7.98
CA GLY A 52 -11.48 4.27 -9.44
C GLY A 52 -11.79 2.86 -9.94
N PRO A 53 -12.34 2.72 -11.18
CA PRO A 53 -12.61 1.42 -11.77
C PRO A 53 -11.33 0.61 -12.01
N ARG A 54 -11.48 -0.67 -12.36
CA ARG A 54 -10.34 -1.49 -12.77
C ARG A 54 -9.69 -0.89 -14.01
N GLY A 55 -8.36 -0.91 -14.09
CA GLY A 55 -7.62 -0.33 -15.21
C GLY A 55 -7.44 1.21 -15.17
N SER A 56 -7.97 1.92 -14.16
CA SER A 56 -7.81 3.39 -14.04
C SER A 56 -6.44 3.87 -13.54
N GLY A 57 -5.43 3.00 -13.51
CA GLY A 57 -4.06 3.38 -13.15
C GLY A 57 -3.79 3.54 -11.66
N LYS A 58 -4.69 3.11 -10.75
CA LYS A 58 -4.52 3.29 -9.29
C LYS A 58 -3.18 2.74 -8.79
N SER A 59 -2.83 1.51 -9.16
CA SER A 59 -1.57 0.86 -8.81
C SER A 59 -0.37 1.63 -9.35
N ALA A 60 -0.47 2.18 -10.56
CA ALA A 60 0.57 3.02 -11.15
C ALA A 60 0.81 4.31 -10.35
N TYR A 61 -0.26 5.00 -9.93
CA TYR A 61 -0.14 6.17 -9.05
C TYR A 61 0.48 5.82 -7.70
N MET A 62 0.06 4.72 -7.08
CA MET A 62 0.58 4.32 -5.77
C MET A 62 2.05 3.91 -5.84
N ARG A 63 2.46 3.15 -6.87
CA ARG A 63 3.87 2.81 -7.11
C ARG A 63 4.72 4.06 -7.37
N LYS A 64 4.23 4.99 -8.19
CA LYS A 64 4.94 6.25 -8.46
C LYS A 64 5.09 7.10 -7.20
N ALA A 65 4.03 7.21 -6.39
CA ALA A 65 4.08 7.95 -5.13
C ALA A 65 5.04 7.29 -4.12
N HIS A 66 5.00 5.97 -3.99
CA HIS A 66 5.95 5.21 -3.18
C HIS A 66 7.40 5.49 -3.59
N LYS A 67 7.69 5.44 -4.89
CA LYS A 67 9.03 5.73 -5.44
C LYS A 67 9.51 7.15 -5.15
N ILE A 68 8.61 8.13 -5.27
CA ILE A 68 8.94 9.53 -4.90
C ILE A 68 9.32 9.62 -3.41
N LEU A 69 8.59 8.92 -2.53
CA LEU A 69 8.88 8.92 -1.10
C LEU A 69 10.17 8.17 -0.76
N GLU A 70 10.49 7.10 -1.49
CA GLU A 70 11.78 6.39 -1.33
C GLU A 70 12.99 7.31 -1.56
N SER A 71 12.89 8.29 -2.45
CA SER A 71 13.96 9.28 -2.64
C SER A 71 14.13 10.23 -1.45
N SER A 72 13.15 10.29 -0.55
CA SER A 72 13.12 11.14 0.66
C SER A 72 13.32 10.34 1.96
N ARG A 73 14.06 9.24 1.92
CA ARG A 73 14.30 8.31 3.05
C ARG A 73 14.91 8.96 4.30
N SER A 74 15.44 10.18 4.21
CA SER A 74 15.96 10.90 5.36
C SER A 74 14.89 11.23 6.41
N THR A 75 13.65 11.44 6.00
CA THR A 75 12.54 11.85 6.87
C THR A 75 11.31 10.94 6.81
N ILE A 76 11.20 10.11 5.78
CA ILE A 76 10.02 9.28 5.52
C ILE A 76 10.47 7.84 5.19
N ILE A 77 9.80 6.87 5.83
CA ILE A 77 9.83 5.46 5.42
C ILE A 77 8.55 5.21 4.61
N SER A 78 8.68 4.51 3.50
CA SER A 78 7.54 4.16 2.65
C SER A 78 7.47 2.65 2.46
N SER A 79 6.30 2.06 2.65
CA SER A 79 6.05 0.63 2.42
C SER A 79 4.91 0.46 1.42
N TYR A 80 5.12 -0.34 0.37
CA TYR A 80 4.09 -0.69 -0.62
C TYR A 80 3.67 -2.13 -0.44
N ILE A 81 2.39 -2.35 -0.16
CA ILE A 81 1.81 -3.65 0.17
C ILE A 81 0.70 -3.97 -0.82
N SER A 82 0.95 -4.92 -1.73
CA SER A 82 -0.09 -5.44 -2.61
C SER A 82 -0.91 -6.50 -1.86
N LEU A 83 -2.22 -6.26 -1.77
CA LEU A 83 -3.16 -7.20 -1.17
C LEU A 83 -3.77 -8.16 -2.20
N ARG A 84 -3.31 -8.10 -3.44
CA ARG A 84 -3.76 -8.97 -4.54
C ARG A 84 -3.55 -10.45 -4.24
N PHE A 85 -2.43 -10.78 -3.59
CA PHE A 85 -2.05 -12.15 -3.25
C PHE A 85 -2.31 -12.49 -1.78
N PHE A 86 -2.94 -11.57 -1.07
CA PHE A 86 -3.33 -11.83 0.31
C PHE A 86 -4.37 -12.96 0.34
N PRO A 87 -4.24 -13.97 1.22
CA PRO A 87 -5.15 -15.09 1.27
C PRO A 87 -6.62 -14.65 1.40
N LEU A 88 -7.48 -15.10 0.49
CA LEU A 88 -8.92 -14.94 0.60
C LEU A 88 -9.40 -15.79 1.78
N ILE A 89 -9.64 -15.15 2.93
CA ILE A 89 -10.09 -15.84 4.10
C ILE A 89 -11.61 -15.89 4.07
N THR A 90 -12.16 -17.10 4.08
CA THR A 90 -13.59 -17.35 4.29
C THR A 90 -13.99 -17.23 5.77
N ALA A 91 -13.05 -16.88 6.62
CA ALA A 91 -13.15 -16.84 8.05
C ALA A 91 -13.95 -15.63 8.59
N LYS A 92 -14.36 -15.72 9.86
CA LYS A 92 -15.01 -14.64 10.62
C LYS A 92 -14.05 -13.45 10.75
N SER A 93 -14.57 -12.23 10.97
CA SER A 93 -13.79 -10.99 10.99
C SER A 93 -12.62 -10.98 11.98
N GLU A 94 -12.73 -11.70 13.10
CA GLU A 94 -11.69 -11.82 14.12
C GLU A 94 -10.46 -12.56 13.60
N ASP A 95 -10.66 -13.59 12.75
CA ASP A 95 -9.56 -14.35 12.17
C ASP A 95 -8.82 -13.55 11.08
N TYR A 96 -9.48 -12.58 10.45
CA TYR A 96 -8.90 -11.76 9.40
C TYR A 96 -7.74 -10.87 9.91
N LEU A 97 -7.96 -10.16 11.01
CA LEU A 97 -6.95 -9.27 11.58
C LEU A 97 -5.73 -10.05 12.11
N SER A 98 -5.93 -11.26 12.62
CA SER A 98 -4.84 -12.13 13.09
C SER A 98 -3.86 -12.53 11.98
N ILE A 99 -4.28 -12.45 10.72
CA ILE A 99 -3.45 -12.72 9.54
C ILE A 99 -2.96 -11.42 8.89
N LEU A 100 -3.82 -10.39 8.85
CA LEU A 100 -3.47 -9.10 8.25
C LEU A 100 -2.36 -8.39 9.04
N VAL A 101 -2.45 -8.34 10.37
CA VAL A 101 -1.48 -7.62 11.20
C VAL A 101 -0.05 -8.18 11.02
N PRO A 102 0.21 -9.49 11.15
CA PRO A 102 1.55 -10.03 10.90
C PRO A 102 2.02 -9.85 9.45
N TYR A 103 1.10 -9.90 8.47
CA TYR A 103 1.44 -9.66 7.08
C TYR A 103 1.93 -8.23 6.85
N VAL A 104 1.20 -7.24 7.35
CA VAL A 104 1.57 -5.82 7.27
C VAL A 104 2.83 -5.53 8.08
N ALA A 105 2.97 -6.11 9.27
CA ALA A 105 4.12 -5.95 10.14
C ALA A 105 5.43 -6.36 9.45
N ARG A 106 5.41 -7.47 8.70
CA ARG A 106 6.58 -7.95 7.96
C ARG A 106 7.02 -6.94 6.89
N HIS A 107 6.11 -6.45 6.07
CA HIS A 107 6.42 -5.46 5.03
C HIS A 107 6.95 -4.14 5.61
N ILE A 108 6.43 -3.73 6.77
CA ILE A 108 6.93 -2.55 7.46
C ILE A 108 8.34 -2.80 8.01
N ALA A 109 8.59 -3.96 8.63
CA ALA A 109 9.92 -4.33 9.11
C ALA A 109 10.94 -4.33 7.97
N GLU A 110 10.59 -4.87 6.81
CA GLU A 110 11.41 -4.84 5.59
C GLU A 110 11.75 -3.40 5.19
N ALA A 111 10.75 -2.51 5.12
CA ALA A 111 10.95 -1.10 4.74
C ALA A 111 11.85 -0.34 5.73
N PHE A 112 11.74 -0.60 7.03
CA PHE A 112 12.64 -0.03 8.04
C PHE A 112 14.05 -0.60 7.92
N SER A 113 14.19 -1.91 7.72
CA SER A 113 15.48 -2.58 7.52
C SER A 113 16.22 -2.06 6.29
N GLU A 114 15.52 -1.84 5.18
CA GLU A 114 16.09 -1.21 3.97
C GLU A 114 16.58 0.23 4.20
N ALA A 115 16.02 0.90 5.19
CA ALA A 115 16.47 2.22 5.63
C ALA A 115 17.58 2.15 6.69
N GLY A 116 18.09 0.96 7.02
CA GLY A 116 19.14 0.73 8.02
C GLY A 116 18.66 0.89 9.46
N LEU A 117 17.37 0.67 9.73
CA LEU A 117 16.75 0.84 11.04
C LEU A 117 16.29 -0.51 11.61
N GLU A 118 16.51 -0.71 12.89
CA GLU A 118 16.01 -1.90 13.60
C GLU A 118 14.51 -1.80 13.84
N SER A 119 13.79 -2.89 13.52
CA SER A 119 12.32 -2.95 13.55
C SER A 119 11.76 -4.34 13.88
N GLY A 120 12.59 -5.26 14.35
CA GLY A 120 12.20 -6.65 14.59
C GLY A 120 11.03 -6.81 15.57
N GLU A 121 10.86 -5.87 16.49
CA GLU A 121 9.78 -5.88 17.49
C GLU A 121 8.38 -5.81 16.87
N ILE A 122 8.21 -5.18 15.70
CA ILE A 122 6.88 -5.05 15.08
C ILE A 122 6.35 -6.39 14.57
N VAL A 123 7.24 -7.30 14.18
CA VAL A 123 6.85 -8.62 13.67
C VAL A 123 6.31 -9.52 14.79
N ALA A 124 6.65 -9.23 16.04
CA ALA A 124 6.18 -9.96 17.21
C ALA A 124 4.78 -9.53 17.68
N THR A 125 4.20 -8.48 17.10
CA THR A 125 2.87 -7.98 17.50
C THR A 125 1.76 -8.91 17.00
N SER A 126 0.78 -9.18 17.86
CA SER A 126 -0.32 -10.10 17.59
C SER A 126 -1.69 -9.41 17.52
N THR A 127 -1.82 -8.23 18.11
CA THR A 127 -3.05 -7.45 18.15
C THR A 127 -2.88 -6.11 17.44
N VAL A 128 -3.99 -5.50 17.00
CA VAL A 128 -3.98 -4.17 16.35
C VAL A 128 -3.45 -3.10 17.30
N ASP A 129 -3.75 -3.19 18.59
CA ASP A 129 -3.35 -2.21 19.59
C ASP A 129 -1.84 -2.29 19.86
N GLU A 130 -1.30 -3.50 20.04
CA GLU A 130 0.15 -3.71 20.14
C GLU A 130 0.88 -3.22 18.91
N PHE A 131 0.37 -3.58 17.73
CA PHE A 131 0.92 -3.16 16.46
C PHE A 131 0.95 -1.63 16.34
N ASN A 132 -0.16 -0.95 16.63
CA ASN A 132 -0.24 0.50 16.54
C ASN A 132 0.72 1.20 17.53
N THR A 133 0.81 0.68 18.76
CA THR A 133 1.72 1.19 19.80
C THR A 133 3.18 1.02 19.38
N THR A 134 3.55 -0.15 18.91
CA THR A 134 4.91 -0.46 18.44
C THR A 134 5.27 0.39 17.21
N LEU A 135 4.32 0.55 16.28
CA LEU A 135 4.49 1.37 15.08
C LEU A 135 4.76 2.84 15.42
N ALA A 136 3.98 3.41 16.35
CA ALA A 136 4.20 4.76 16.83
C ALA A 136 5.58 4.93 17.51
N SER A 137 5.99 3.94 18.32
CA SER A 137 7.30 3.92 18.98
C SER A 137 8.45 3.87 17.96
N LEU A 138 8.34 3.03 16.92
CA LEU A 138 9.31 2.96 15.81
C LEU A 138 9.47 4.30 15.10
N CYS A 139 8.36 4.93 14.74
CA CYS A 139 8.37 6.24 14.08
C CYS A 139 9.01 7.33 14.96
N LEU A 140 8.68 7.37 16.24
CA LEU A 140 9.24 8.33 17.18
C LEU A 140 10.76 8.13 17.39
N ARG A 141 11.19 6.89 17.63
CA ARG A 141 12.59 6.56 17.88
C ARG A 141 13.48 6.82 16.66
N SER A 142 12.95 6.56 15.47
CA SER A 142 13.67 6.81 14.22
C SER A 142 13.59 8.25 13.72
N GLU A 143 12.78 9.09 14.35
CA GLU A 143 12.45 10.46 13.91
C GLU A 143 11.90 10.50 12.47
N LYS A 144 11.21 9.43 12.05
CA LYS A 144 10.67 9.30 10.70
C LYS A 144 9.15 9.14 10.72
N ARG A 145 8.53 9.62 9.63
CA ARG A 145 7.12 9.32 9.34
C ARG A 145 7.04 8.07 8.48
N LEU A 146 5.97 7.31 8.64
CA LEU A 146 5.70 6.15 7.82
C LEU A 146 4.54 6.44 6.86
N VAL A 147 4.70 6.06 5.60
CA VAL A 147 3.62 6.05 4.60
C VAL A 147 3.42 4.61 4.12
N ILE A 148 2.21 4.09 4.32
CA ILE A 148 1.85 2.73 3.91
C ILE A 148 0.88 2.80 2.75
N PHE A 149 1.23 2.16 1.64
CA PHE A 149 0.37 2.00 0.48
C PHE A 149 -0.23 0.59 0.49
N PHE A 150 -1.56 0.50 0.62
CA PHE A 150 -2.32 -0.74 0.49
C PHE A 150 -2.96 -0.79 -0.90
N ASP A 151 -2.39 -1.57 -1.79
CA ASP A 151 -2.94 -1.70 -3.13
C ASP A 151 -3.84 -2.93 -3.26
N ASP A 152 -4.80 -2.84 -4.20
CA ASP A 152 -5.75 -3.91 -4.49
C ASP A 152 -6.58 -4.39 -3.27
N VAL A 153 -7.00 -3.46 -2.41
CA VAL A 153 -7.77 -3.76 -1.19
C VAL A 153 -9.05 -4.56 -1.47
N ALA A 154 -9.65 -4.41 -2.64
CA ALA A 154 -10.85 -5.16 -3.02
C ALA A 154 -10.61 -6.68 -3.16
N HIS A 155 -9.37 -7.13 -3.27
CA HIS A 155 -9.03 -8.56 -3.32
C HIS A 155 -9.08 -9.24 -1.94
N ILE A 156 -9.19 -8.49 -0.86
CA ILE A 156 -9.29 -9.03 0.51
C ILE A 156 -10.54 -9.90 0.72
N GLY A 157 -11.56 -9.79 -0.14
CA GLY A 157 -12.76 -10.64 -0.08
C GLY A 157 -14.04 -9.92 0.30
N ARG A 158 -14.92 -10.59 1.05
CA ARG A 158 -16.30 -10.18 1.30
C ARG A 158 -16.43 -8.98 2.26
N GLU A 159 -17.64 -8.43 2.36
CA GLU A 159 -18.00 -7.21 3.14
C GLU A 159 -17.39 -7.15 4.55
N VAL A 160 -17.33 -8.27 5.25
CA VAL A 160 -16.81 -8.36 6.63
C VAL A 160 -15.31 -8.08 6.69
N SER A 161 -14.54 -8.65 5.78
CA SER A 161 -13.08 -8.45 5.72
C SER A 161 -12.72 -7.01 5.33
N LEU A 162 -13.53 -6.40 4.46
CA LEU A 162 -13.34 -4.99 4.08
C LEU A 162 -13.65 -4.04 5.23
N ALA A 163 -14.70 -4.28 6.01
CA ALA A 163 -14.99 -3.49 7.20
C ALA A 163 -13.84 -3.57 8.21
N GLY A 164 -13.35 -4.78 8.51
CA GLY A 164 -12.19 -5.00 9.37
C GLY A 164 -10.93 -4.32 8.84
N PHE A 165 -10.68 -4.34 7.53
CA PHE A 165 -9.58 -3.60 6.91
C PHE A 165 -9.71 -2.09 7.12
N PHE A 166 -10.89 -1.50 6.93
CA PHE A 166 -11.06 -0.06 7.10
C PHE A 166 -10.97 0.38 8.56
N ASP A 167 -11.40 -0.45 9.49
CA ASP A 167 -11.21 -0.21 10.92
C ASP A 167 -9.72 -0.27 11.27
N PHE A 168 -8.98 -1.25 10.79
CA PHE A 168 -7.53 -1.33 10.91
C PHE A 168 -6.84 -0.11 10.29
N PHE A 169 -7.15 0.21 9.02
CA PHE A 169 -6.62 1.36 8.29
C PHE A 169 -6.81 2.68 9.07
N ARG A 170 -8.00 2.87 9.65
CA ARG A 170 -8.32 4.05 10.45
C ARG A 170 -7.55 4.06 11.77
N THR A 171 -7.45 2.92 12.44
CA THR A 171 -6.78 2.79 13.74
C THR A 171 -5.29 3.10 13.64
N ILE A 172 -4.60 2.61 12.62
CA ILE A 172 -3.16 2.84 12.44
C ILE A 172 -2.83 4.19 11.81
N SER A 173 -3.81 4.87 11.20
CA SER A 173 -3.59 6.20 10.62
C SER A 173 -3.44 7.26 11.72
N SER A 174 -2.34 7.99 11.71
CA SER A 174 -2.02 9.01 12.73
C SER A 174 -1.20 10.17 12.13
N SER A 175 -0.74 11.08 12.96
CA SER A 175 0.21 12.12 12.54
C SER A 175 1.58 11.57 12.11
N LEU A 176 1.95 10.39 12.61
CA LEU A 176 3.21 9.70 12.29
C LEU A 176 3.06 8.70 11.14
N VAL A 177 1.86 8.13 10.98
CA VAL A 177 1.58 7.06 10.02
C VAL A 177 0.48 7.49 9.06
N SER A 178 0.80 7.53 7.77
CA SER A 178 -0.13 7.92 6.71
C SER A 178 -0.49 6.71 5.84
N CYS A 179 -1.71 6.23 5.96
CA CYS A 179 -2.19 5.10 5.16
C CYS A 179 -2.84 5.58 3.85
N LYS A 180 -2.51 4.93 2.75
CA LYS A 180 -3.06 5.15 1.41
C LYS A 180 -3.64 3.83 0.91
N ALA A 181 -4.87 3.81 0.40
CA ALA A 181 -5.45 2.57 -0.10
C ALA A 181 -6.12 2.75 -1.46
N SER A 182 -5.95 1.77 -2.35
CA SER A 182 -6.67 1.72 -3.62
C SER A 182 -7.94 0.90 -3.47
N ILE A 183 -9.07 1.47 -3.91
CA ILE A 183 -10.40 0.86 -3.78
C ILE A 183 -11.19 0.93 -5.08
N TYR A 184 -12.17 0.03 -5.21
CA TYR A 184 -13.09 0.00 -6.37
C TYR A 184 -14.44 0.63 -6.01
N PRO A 185 -15.07 1.38 -6.94
CA PRO A 185 -16.42 1.89 -6.76
C PRO A 185 -17.43 0.73 -6.73
N GLY A 186 -18.38 0.78 -5.78
CA GLY A 186 -19.52 -0.15 -5.72
C GLY A 186 -19.28 -1.45 -4.94
N VAL A 187 -18.04 -1.81 -4.61
CA VAL A 187 -17.71 -3.02 -3.84
C VAL A 187 -17.53 -2.71 -2.34
N THR A 188 -17.41 -1.45 -2.00
CA THR A 188 -17.01 -1.01 -0.66
C THR A 188 -18.20 -0.36 0.05
N LYS A 189 -18.86 -1.07 0.94
CA LYS A 189 -19.65 -0.45 2.00
C LYS A 189 -18.66 -0.01 3.08
N PHE A 190 -18.47 1.28 3.21
CA PHE A 190 -17.70 1.84 4.32
C PHE A 190 -18.52 1.65 5.59
N GLY A 191 -18.14 0.73 6.45
CA GLY A 191 -18.63 0.50 7.80
C GLY A 191 -19.99 1.06 8.21
N SER A 192 -20.67 0.40 9.10
CA SER A 192 -21.84 0.98 9.79
C SER A 192 -21.41 2.27 10.50
N ARG A 193 -22.22 3.31 10.31
CA ARG A 193 -22.15 4.53 11.14
C ARG A 193 -22.42 4.20 12.60
#